data_e0cb8693d35ab87b1d6aa0b3b3538922
#
_entry.id   e0cb8693d35ab87b1d6aa0b3b3538922
#
_cell.length_a   1.000
_cell.length_b   1.000
_cell.length_c   1.000
_cell.angle_alpha   90.00
_cell.angle_beta   90.00
_cell.angle_gamma   90.00
#
_symmetry.space_group_name_H-M   'P 1'
#
loop_
_entity.id
_entity.type
_entity.pdbx_description
1 polymer ?
#
loop_
_entity_poly.entity_id
_entity_poly.type
_entity_poly.pdbx_seq_one_letter_code
_entity_poly.pdbx_strand_id
1 'polypeptide(L)'
;VNLYDGLNLEDFNYWYRDAWRLQNASSMSDEAQGSFQKDPLFDNGNATYTYEDALFEQKFSDRYKNIRNCNDFIYQLQEATALSDSEKKLLLAESRFLRAMHYFTLVKRYGGVPLIDEPQQYDPNNLEALMVPRNKEVEIYDFIVKECQEAAQDLPETREAEAKYRANRYVALSLCSRAALYAGSIARYGTVQQEGLVGIPASEADRFFQTSYEASKAIITSGKY
;
A
#
# COMPACT_ATOMS: atom_id res chain seq x y z
N VAL A 1 4.26 19.65 -0.93
CA VAL A 1 3.19 18.63 -1.07
C VAL A 1 3.16 17.84 0.22
N ASN A 2 1.99 17.72 0.84
CA ASN A 2 1.82 16.85 2.00
C ASN A 2 1.49 15.43 1.52
N LEU A 3 2.50 14.56 1.47
CA LEU A 3 2.32 13.18 1.00
C LEU A 3 1.37 12.36 1.88
N TYR A 4 1.20 12.73 3.15
CA TYR A 4 0.28 12.06 4.07
C TYR A 4 -1.19 12.31 3.76
N ASP A 5 -1.54 13.40 3.08
CA ASP A 5 -2.94 13.67 2.68
C ASP A 5 -3.51 12.61 1.72
N GLY A 6 -2.63 11.87 1.04
CA GLY A 6 -3.01 10.76 0.17
C GLY A 6 -3.35 9.46 0.90
N LEU A 7 -3.09 9.36 2.22
CA LEU A 7 -3.39 8.18 3.02
C LEU A 7 -4.87 8.17 3.43
N ASN A 8 -5.74 7.75 2.54
CA ASN A 8 -7.09 7.38 2.94
C ASN A 8 -7.02 6.00 3.59
N LEU A 9 -7.36 5.92 4.88
CA LEU A 9 -7.49 4.65 5.59
C LEU A 9 -8.63 3.86 4.95
N GLU A 10 -8.32 2.65 4.52
CA GLU A 10 -9.22 1.82 3.71
C GLU A 10 -10.49 1.37 4.44
N ASP A 11 -10.44 1.34 5.76
CA ASP A 11 -11.40 0.64 6.60
C ASP A 11 -12.31 1.58 7.39
N PHE A 12 -12.15 2.90 7.26
CA PHE A 12 -12.97 3.88 7.98
C PHE A 12 -13.90 4.62 7.04
N ASN A 13 -15.19 4.33 7.20
CA ASN A 13 -16.35 5.11 6.79
C ASN A 13 -16.20 5.92 5.50
N TYR A 14 -16.44 5.27 4.39
CA TYR A 14 -16.82 6.02 3.21
C TYR A 14 -18.22 6.59 3.42
N TRP A 15 -18.27 7.81 3.94
CA TRP A 15 -19.44 8.64 3.78
C TRP A 15 -19.53 8.96 2.28
N TYR A 16 -20.30 8.17 1.55
CA TYR A 16 -20.68 8.59 0.22
C TYR A 16 -21.60 9.80 0.36
N ARG A 17 -21.44 10.74 -0.55
CA ARG A 17 -22.14 12.03 -0.57
C ARG A 17 -23.67 11.91 -0.61
N ASP A 18 -24.17 10.72 -0.93
CA ASP A 18 -25.58 10.34 -0.86
C ASP A 18 -25.77 9.48 0.40
N ALA A 19 -26.37 10.06 1.40
CA ALA A 19 -26.52 9.63 2.80
C ALA A 19 -27.08 8.20 3.07
N TRP A 20 -27.03 7.29 2.10
CA TRP A 20 -27.75 6.02 2.14
C TRP A 20 -26.87 4.78 1.97
N ARG A 21 -25.56 4.93 1.74
CA ARG A 21 -24.66 3.79 1.53
C ARG A 21 -23.43 3.88 2.43
N LEU A 22 -23.53 3.34 3.64
CA LEU A 22 -22.39 3.05 4.51
C LEU A 22 -21.78 1.72 4.04
N GLN A 23 -20.75 1.79 3.20
CA GLN A 23 -19.95 0.62 2.82
C GLN A 23 -18.65 0.66 3.61
N ASN A 24 -18.53 -0.15 4.63
CA ASN A 24 -17.24 -0.46 5.24
C ASN A 24 -16.84 -1.90 4.88
N ALA A 25 -15.56 -2.24 5.00
CA ALA A 25 -15.07 -3.56 4.66
C ALA A 25 -15.75 -4.66 5.50
N SER A 26 -16.08 -4.37 6.75
CA SER A 26 -16.75 -5.32 7.66
C SER A 26 -18.19 -5.61 7.24
N SER A 27 -18.90 -4.63 6.65
CA SER A 27 -20.28 -4.86 6.15
C SER A 27 -20.32 -5.66 4.85
N MET A 28 -19.14 -5.92 4.26
CA MET A 28 -18.96 -6.74 3.05
C MET A 28 -18.55 -8.18 3.38
N SER A 29 -18.44 -8.49 4.66
CA SER A 29 -18.15 -9.81 5.19
C SER A 29 -19.28 -10.22 6.13
N ASP A 30 -19.19 -11.40 6.72
CA ASP A 30 -20.08 -11.89 7.77
C ASP A 30 -19.80 -11.31 9.17
N GLU A 31 -18.82 -10.40 9.28
CA GLU A 31 -18.39 -9.78 10.55
C GLU A 31 -19.35 -8.71 11.07
N ALA A 32 -20.03 -7.99 10.18
CA ALA A 32 -20.94 -6.92 10.59
C ALA A 32 -22.10 -6.74 9.62
N GLN A 33 -23.29 -6.50 10.18
CA GLN A 33 -24.47 -6.10 9.44
C GLN A 33 -24.83 -4.64 9.78
N GLY A 34 -25.04 -3.82 8.75
CA GLY A 34 -25.48 -2.45 8.94
C GLY A 34 -26.87 -2.39 9.58
N SER A 35 -27.10 -1.47 10.50
CA SER A 35 -28.39 -1.25 11.14
C SER A 35 -29.42 -0.58 10.22
N PHE A 36 -29.01 -0.07 9.08
CA PHE A 36 -29.89 0.48 8.05
C PHE A 36 -30.10 -0.55 6.95
N GLN A 37 -31.35 -0.94 6.76
CA GLN A 37 -31.76 -1.91 5.76
C GLN A 37 -31.47 -1.41 4.34
N LYS A 38 -31.04 -2.34 3.51
CA LYS A 38 -30.83 -2.27 2.07
C LYS A 38 -29.48 -1.70 1.64
N ASP A 39 -28.43 -2.43 1.99
CA ASP A 39 -27.29 -2.46 1.11
C ASP A 39 -27.58 -3.50 0.01
N PRO A 40 -27.76 -3.11 -1.27
CA PRO A 40 -28.05 -4.05 -2.36
C PRO A 40 -26.99 -5.11 -2.56
N LEU A 41 -25.80 -4.93 -1.98
CA LEU A 41 -24.70 -5.90 -2.01
C LEU A 41 -24.98 -7.09 -1.06
N PHE A 42 -25.76 -6.90 0.01
CA PHE A 42 -26.05 -7.94 1.01
C PHE A 42 -27.43 -8.57 0.91
N ASP A 43 -28.44 -7.80 0.48
CA ASP A 43 -29.82 -8.28 0.45
C ASP A 43 -30.03 -9.46 -0.52
N ASN A 44 -29.10 -9.74 -1.43
CA ASN A 44 -29.21 -10.78 -2.44
C ASN A 44 -28.12 -11.84 -2.42
N GLY A 45 -27.19 -11.83 -1.45
CA GLY A 45 -26.07 -12.78 -1.41
C GLY A 45 -25.07 -12.64 -2.58
N ASN A 46 -25.18 -11.59 -3.37
CA ASN A 46 -24.35 -11.31 -4.54
C ASN A 46 -23.49 -10.07 -4.31
N ALA A 47 -22.45 -10.22 -3.52
CA ALA A 47 -21.38 -9.21 -3.45
C ALA A 47 -20.55 -9.24 -4.75
N THR A 48 -21.13 -8.90 -5.87
CA THR A 48 -20.41 -8.73 -7.13
C THR A 48 -20.02 -7.27 -7.29
N TYR A 49 -18.76 -6.98 -7.01
CA TYR A 49 -18.18 -5.73 -7.47
C TYR A 49 -17.92 -5.81 -8.97
N THR A 50 -18.53 -4.90 -9.71
CA THR A 50 -18.17 -4.70 -11.10
C THR A 50 -17.03 -3.66 -11.16
N TYR A 51 -16.21 -3.74 -12.20
CA TYR A 51 -15.16 -2.73 -12.47
C TYR A 51 -15.74 -1.30 -12.67
N GLU A 52 -17.04 -1.18 -12.89
CA GLU A 52 -17.79 0.07 -13.00
C GLU A 52 -18.09 0.73 -11.65
N ASP A 53 -17.77 0.05 -10.53
CA ASP A 53 -17.87 0.69 -9.22
C ASP A 53 -16.81 1.78 -9.10
N ALA A 54 -17.25 3.03 -9.20
CA ALA A 54 -16.41 4.24 -9.12
C ALA A 54 -15.46 4.26 -7.90
N LEU A 55 -15.78 3.51 -6.87
CA LEU A 55 -14.93 3.32 -5.68
C LEU A 55 -13.61 2.60 -6.00
N PHE A 56 -13.61 1.65 -6.94
CA PHE A 56 -12.40 0.92 -7.32
C PHE A 56 -11.58 1.67 -8.36
N GLU A 57 -12.24 2.27 -9.34
CA GLU A 57 -11.57 3.04 -10.39
C GLU A 57 -10.87 4.27 -9.82
N GLN A 58 -11.54 5.04 -8.97
CA GLN A 58 -10.92 6.18 -8.28
C GLN A 58 -9.73 5.75 -7.43
N LYS A 59 -9.79 4.60 -6.76
CA LYS A 59 -8.68 4.13 -5.96
C LYS A 59 -7.45 3.78 -6.78
N PHE A 60 -7.60 3.19 -7.96
CA PHE A 60 -6.47 2.89 -8.83
C PHE A 60 -5.78 4.19 -9.28
N SER A 61 -6.53 5.11 -9.86
CA SER A 61 -6.02 6.40 -10.33
C SER A 61 -5.42 7.23 -9.20
N ASP A 62 -6.11 7.35 -8.06
CA ASP A 62 -5.63 8.11 -6.91
C ASP A 62 -4.34 7.52 -6.32
N ARG A 63 -4.21 6.19 -6.27
CA ARG A 63 -2.98 5.56 -5.78
C ARG A 63 -1.79 5.88 -6.69
N TYR A 64 -1.95 5.79 -8.00
CA TYR A 64 -0.86 6.16 -8.93
C TYR A 64 -0.53 7.64 -8.92
N LYS A 65 -1.51 8.52 -8.72
CA LYS A 65 -1.25 9.94 -8.48
C LYS A 65 -0.39 10.16 -7.24
N ASN A 66 -0.70 9.45 -6.15
CA ASN A 66 0.07 9.56 -4.91
C ASN A 66 1.46 8.90 -5.03
N ILE A 67 1.58 7.76 -5.73
CA ILE A 67 2.86 7.14 -6.06
C ILE A 67 3.73 8.12 -6.85
N ARG A 68 3.17 8.78 -7.86
CA ARG A 68 3.87 9.81 -8.60
C ARG A 68 4.36 10.94 -7.69
N ASN A 69 3.50 11.44 -6.80
CA ASN A 69 3.90 12.47 -5.83
C ASN A 69 5.08 12.01 -4.95
N CYS A 70 5.08 10.74 -4.52
CA CYS A 70 6.20 10.16 -3.78
C CYS A 70 7.48 10.11 -4.63
N ASN A 71 7.38 9.65 -5.88
CA ASN A 71 8.52 9.56 -6.80
C ASN A 71 9.11 10.95 -7.10
N ASP A 72 8.25 11.92 -7.42
CA ASP A 72 8.68 13.30 -7.69
C ASP A 72 9.35 13.91 -6.45
N PHE A 73 8.81 13.65 -5.25
CA PHE A 73 9.41 14.14 -4.01
C PHE A 73 10.77 13.48 -3.72
N ILE A 74 10.88 12.15 -3.88
CA ILE A 74 12.14 11.41 -3.70
C ILE A 74 13.21 11.93 -4.66
N TYR A 75 12.84 12.16 -5.92
CA TYR A 75 13.74 12.70 -6.93
C TYR A 75 14.23 14.11 -6.56
N GLN A 76 13.31 15.03 -6.23
CA GLN A 76 13.65 16.40 -5.83
C GLN A 76 14.49 16.46 -4.54
N LEU A 77 14.29 15.50 -3.64
CA LEU A 77 15.03 15.44 -2.39
C LEU A 77 16.54 15.19 -2.60
N GLN A 78 16.91 14.48 -3.67
CA GLN A 78 18.31 14.25 -4.03
C GLN A 78 19.01 15.55 -4.39
N GLU A 79 18.31 16.44 -5.10
CA GLU A 79 18.82 17.73 -5.56
C GLU A 79 18.74 18.85 -4.49
N ALA A 80 18.06 18.60 -3.38
CA ALA A 80 17.86 19.62 -2.35
C ALA A 80 19.19 19.95 -1.63
N THR A 81 19.64 21.19 -1.73
CA THR A 81 20.89 21.67 -1.09
C THR A 81 20.67 22.30 0.27
N ALA A 82 19.41 22.67 0.59
CA ALA A 82 19.07 23.37 1.83
C ALA A 82 18.84 22.43 3.03
N LEU A 83 18.80 21.12 2.81
CA LEU A 83 18.55 20.11 3.84
C LEU A 83 19.86 19.41 4.23
N SER A 84 19.99 19.10 5.51
CA SER A 84 21.06 18.23 6.01
C SER A 84 20.85 16.78 5.55
N ASP A 85 21.91 15.98 5.55
CA ASP A 85 21.83 14.56 5.18
C ASP A 85 20.88 13.76 6.09
N SER A 86 20.79 14.12 7.36
CA SER A 86 19.86 13.49 8.31
C SER A 86 18.40 13.81 8.01
N GLU A 87 18.10 15.05 7.63
CA GLU A 87 16.76 15.45 7.20
C GLU A 87 16.38 14.77 5.89
N LYS A 88 17.30 14.70 4.93
CA LYS A 88 17.06 13.99 3.67
C LYS A 88 16.76 12.51 3.91
N LYS A 89 17.54 11.83 4.74
CA LYS A 89 17.32 10.41 5.08
C LYS A 89 15.94 10.20 5.71
N LEU A 90 15.57 11.04 6.67
CA LEU A 90 14.29 10.96 7.33
C LEU A 90 13.12 11.14 6.35
N LEU A 91 13.19 12.16 5.50
CA LEU A 91 12.15 12.46 4.50
C LEU A 91 12.07 11.40 3.42
N LEU A 92 13.22 10.84 3.00
CA LEU A 92 13.27 9.70 2.09
C LEU A 92 12.59 8.48 2.68
N ALA A 93 12.89 8.14 3.93
CA ALA A 93 12.30 6.99 4.62
C ALA A 93 10.77 7.13 4.76
N GLU A 94 10.28 8.32 5.10
CA GLU A 94 8.83 8.59 5.12
C GLU A 94 8.19 8.42 3.75
N SER A 95 8.83 8.95 2.70
CA SER A 95 8.30 8.87 1.33
C SER A 95 8.25 7.42 0.82
N ARG A 96 9.27 6.61 1.14
CA ARG A 96 9.30 5.17 0.85
C ARG A 96 8.17 4.44 1.54
N PHE A 97 7.98 4.68 2.84
CA PHE A 97 6.86 4.09 3.59
C PHE A 97 5.51 4.43 2.96
N LEU A 98 5.28 5.69 2.60
CA LEU A 98 4.03 6.13 1.99
C LEU A 98 3.81 5.50 0.61
N ARG A 99 4.86 5.40 -0.20
CA ARG A 99 4.82 4.72 -1.50
C ARG A 99 4.49 3.24 -1.35
N ALA A 100 5.10 2.55 -0.38
CA ALA A 100 4.80 1.17 -0.04
C ALA A 100 3.32 0.98 0.36
N MET A 101 2.75 1.89 1.17
CA MET A 101 1.33 1.86 1.53
C MET A 101 0.42 1.95 0.30
N HIS A 102 0.73 2.82 -0.66
CA HIS A 102 -0.06 2.95 -1.88
C HIS A 102 0.02 1.68 -2.74
N TYR A 103 1.21 1.08 -2.88
CA TYR A 103 1.37 -0.20 -3.59
C TYR A 103 0.67 -1.34 -2.85
N PHE A 104 0.71 -1.38 -1.52
CA PHE A 104 -0.03 -2.39 -0.75
C PHE A 104 -1.54 -2.28 -0.96
N THR A 105 -2.07 -1.06 -1.04
CA THR A 105 -3.47 -0.83 -1.38
C THR A 105 -3.83 -1.38 -2.76
N LEU A 106 -2.96 -1.19 -3.75
CA LEU A 106 -3.16 -1.67 -5.12
C LEU A 106 -3.07 -3.20 -5.20
N VAL A 107 -1.98 -3.79 -4.70
CA VAL A 107 -1.72 -5.23 -4.85
C VAL A 107 -2.78 -6.10 -4.20
N LYS A 108 -3.32 -5.70 -3.05
CA LYS A 108 -4.42 -6.42 -2.38
C LYS A 108 -5.69 -6.54 -3.23
N ARG A 109 -5.90 -5.62 -4.16
CA ARG A 109 -7.12 -5.55 -4.97
C ARG A 109 -6.94 -6.07 -6.39
N TYR A 110 -5.77 -5.82 -6.96
CA TYR A 110 -5.53 -6.03 -8.38
C TYR A 110 -4.49 -7.13 -8.68
N GLY A 111 -3.85 -7.69 -7.63
CA GLY A 111 -2.68 -8.54 -7.81
C GLY A 111 -1.51 -7.73 -8.34
N GLY A 112 -0.76 -8.25 -9.31
CA GLY A 112 0.32 -7.51 -9.95
C GLY A 112 -0.19 -6.25 -10.66
N VAL A 113 0.58 -5.18 -10.57
CA VAL A 113 0.28 -3.86 -11.14
C VAL A 113 1.55 -3.26 -11.74
N PRO A 114 1.47 -2.23 -12.59
CA PRO A 114 2.68 -1.55 -13.05
C PRO A 114 3.51 -1.01 -11.88
N LEU A 115 4.80 -1.38 -11.84
CA LEU A 115 5.75 -0.84 -10.86
C LEU A 115 6.43 0.39 -11.45
N ILE A 116 6.14 1.55 -10.87
CA ILE A 116 6.68 2.85 -11.26
C ILE A 116 7.32 3.45 -10.01
N ASP A 117 8.64 3.36 -9.90
CA ASP A 117 9.41 3.77 -8.72
C ASP A 117 10.25 5.04 -8.95
N GLU A 118 10.15 5.63 -10.14
CA GLU A 118 10.78 6.89 -10.53
C GLU A 118 9.81 7.82 -11.26
N PRO A 119 10.12 9.13 -11.35
CA PRO A 119 9.30 10.07 -12.10
C PRO A 119 9.29 9.75 -13.59
N GLN A 120 8.09 9.60 -14.17
CA GLN A 120 7.93 9.47 -15.61
C GLN A 120 7.86 10.85 -16.27
N GLN A 121 8.63 11.05 -17.32
CA GLN A 121 8.59 12.28 -18.11
C GLN A 121 7.66 12.11 -19.32
N TYR A 122 6.80 13.10 -19.51
CA TYR A 122 5.94 13.14 -20.69
C TYR A 122 6.74 13.58 -21.93
N ASP A 123 6.81 12.70 -22.92
CA ASP A 123 7.32 13.01 -24.25
C ASP A 123 6.18 12.79 -25.27
N PRO A 124 5.70 13.86 -25.96
CA PRO A 124 4.64 13.73 -26.94
C PRO A 124 5.02 12.87 -28.14
N ASN A 125 6.32 12.66 -28.40
CA ASN A 125 6.84 11.83 -29.48
C ASN A 125 7.03 10.38 -29.08
N ASN A 126 6.93 10.04 -27.78
CA ASN A 126 7.13 8.69 -27.26
C ASN A 126 6.15 8.39 -26.12
N LEU A 127 4.86 8.30 -26.45
CA LEU A 127 3.83 7.94 -25.47
C LEU A 127 3.92 6.50 -25.01
N GLU A 128 4.53 5.61 -25.78
CA GLU A 128 4.70 4.19 -25.43
C GLU A 128 5.57 4.02 -24.19
N ALA A 129 6.52 4.92 -23.95
CA ALA A 129 7.36 4.89 -22.73
C ALA A 129 6.55 5.07 -21.42
N LEU A 130 5.34 5.63 -21.51
CA LEU A 130 4.44 5.77 -20.36
C LEU A 130 3.58 4.52 -20.13
N MET A 131 3.54 3.59 -21.09
CA MET A 131 2.75 2.36 -21.01
C MET A 131 3.54 1.25 -20.29
N VAL A 132 3.67 1.37 -18.98
CA VAL A 132 4.37 0.37 -18.17
C VAL A 132 3.50 -0.88 -18.03
N PRO A 133 3.99 -2.07 -18.40
CA PRO A 133 3.24 -3.30 -18.24
C PRO A 133 3.07 -3.64 -16.75
N ARG A 134 2.09 -4.49 -16.45
CA ARG A 134 1.92 -5.00 -15.08
C ARG A 134 3.08 -5.91 -14.70
N ASN A 135 3.62 -5.70 -13.53
CA ASN A 135 4.54 -6.60 -12.85
C ASN A 135 3.79 -7.79 -12.23
N LYS A 136 4.49 -8.86 -11.95
CA LYS A 136 3.93 -10.00 -11.21
C LYS A 136 3.56 -9.60 -9.79
N GLU A 137 2.57 -10.26 -9.22
CA GLU A 137 2.12 -9.98 -7.85
C GLU A 137 3.26 -10.11 -6.83
N VAL A 138 4.10 -11.13 -6.97
CA VAL A 138 5.26 -11.34 -6.10
C VAL A 138 6.24 -10.18 -6.15
N GLU A 139 6.48 -9.59 -7.32
CA GLU A 139 7.41 -8.47 -7.51
C GLU A 139 6.92 -7.20 -6.79
N ILE A 140 5.60 -6.98 -6.77
CA ILE A 140 5.00 -5.86 -6.03
C ILE A 140 5.14 -6.06 -4.52
N TYR A 141 4.90 -7.27 -4.01
CA TYR A 141 5.12 -7.55 -2.60
C TYR A 141 6.59 -7.45 -2.20
N ASP A 142 7.52 -7.89 -3.04
CA ASP A 142 8.97 -7.72 -2.82
C ASP A 142 9.35 -6.24 -2.73
N PHE A 143 8.82 -5.43 -3.64
CA PHE A 143 9.03 -3.98 -3.60
C PHE A 143 8.51 -3.36 -2.30
N ILE A 144 7.28 -3.70 -1.89
CA ILE A 144 6.68 -3.20 -0.65
C ILE A 144 7.54 -3.58 0.57
N VAL A 145 7.94 -4.84 0.67
CA VAL A 145 8.79 -5.33 1.77
C VAL A 145 10.11 -4.58 1.81
N LYS A 146 10.79 -4.44 0.66
CA LYS A 146 12.04 -3.69 0.54
C LYS A 146 11.88 -2.24 1.00
N GLU A 147 10.90 -1.52 0.48
CA GLU A 147 10.64 -0.14 0.84
C GLU A 147 10.38 0.03 2.35
N CYS A 148 9.62 -0.88 2.95
CA CYS A 148 9.36 -0.86 4.39
C CYS A 148 10.60 -1.14 5.22
N GLN A 149 11.43 -2.10 4.81
CA GLN A 149 12.68 -2.44 5.50
C GLN A 149 13.68 -1.30 5.45
N GLU A 150 13.88 -0.70 4.27
CA GLU A 150 14.76 0.46 4.10
C GLU A 150 14.23 1.68 4.87
N ALA A 151 12.93 1.94 4.84
CA ALA A 151 12.33 3.00 5.63
C ALA A 151 12.53 2.77 7.14
N ALA A 152 12.37 1.55 7.62
CA ALA A 152 12.55 1.23 9.04
C ALA A 152 13.98 1.44 9.55
N GLN A 153 14.99 1.45 8.68
CA GLN A 153 16.38 1.72 9.08
C GLN A 153 16.59 3.20 9.46
N ASP A 154 15.98 4.11 8.70
CA ASP A 154 16.19 5.55 8.82
C ASP A 154 15.07 6.28 9.58
N LEU A 155 13.91 5.63 9.79
CA LEU A 155 12.85 6.17 10.63
C LEU A 155 13.19 6.07 12.12
N PRO A 156 12.91 7.12 12.92
CA PRO A 156 13.14 7.08 14.36
C PRO A 156 12.19 6.09 15.06
N GLU A 157 12.58 5.59 16.22
CA GLU A 157 11.73 4.72 17.04
C GLU A 157 10.54 5.46 17.63
N THR A 158 10.72 6.71 17.97
CA THR A 158 9.69 7.60 18.53
C THR A 158 9.66 8.91 17.76
N ARG A 159 8.50 9.55 17.72
CA ARG A 159 8.32 10.87 17.13
C ARG A 159 8.11 11.92 18.20
N GLU A 160 8.66 13.10 17.96
CA GLU A 160 8.37 14.29 18.77
C GLU A 160 6.88 14.67 18.66
N ALA A 161 6.40 15.46 19.62
CA ALA A 161 4.98 15.81 19.76
C ALA A 161 4.37 16.39 18.48
N GLU A 162 5.13 17.24 17.77
CA GLU A 162 4.71 17.90 16.53
C GLU A 162 4.57 16.94 15.35
N ALA A 163 5.28 15.81 15.41
CA ALA A 163 5.33 14.79 14.37
C ALA A 163 4.70 13.45 14.79
N LYS A 164 3.98 13.40 15.92
CA LYS A 164 3.49 12.15 16.53
C LYS A 164 2.60 11.29 15.62
N TYR A 165 1.98 11.88 14.60
CA TYR A 165 1.13 11.17 13.63
C TYR A 165 1.87 10.74 12.37
N ARG A 166 3.18 11.05 12.25
CA ARG A 166 4.01 10.60 11.13
C ARG A 166 4.57 9.22 11.41
N ALA A 167 4.91 8.49 10.34
CA ALA A 167 5.47 7.14 10.44
C ALA A 167 6.75 7.12 11.28
N ASN A 168 6.86 6.14 12.13
CA ASN A 168 8.08 5.76 12.85
C ASN A 168 8.55 4.38 12.37
N ARG A 169 9.69 3.91 12.89
CA ARG A 169 10.25 2.60 12.58
C ARG A 169 9.23 1.47 12.70
N TYR A 170 8.48 1.45 13.77
CA TYR A 170 7.55 0.35 14.06
C TYR A 170 6.30 0.36 13.19
N VAL A 171 5.89 1.53 12.71
CA VAL A 171 4.83 1.65 11.71
C VAL A 171 5.28 1.06 10.37
N ALA A 172 6.52 1.33 9.95
CA ALA A 172 7.08 0.72 8.74
C ALA A 172 7.24 -0.80 8.88
N LEU A 173 7.73 -1.30 10.02
CA LEU A 173 7.81 -2.73 10.31
C LEU A 173 6.44 -3.40 10.37
N SER A 174 5.41 -2.71 10.87
CA SER A 174 4.03 -3.24 10.89
C SER A 174 3.47 -3.43 9.48
N LEU A 175 3.72 -2.48 8.58
CA LEU A 175 3.35 -2.64 7.18
C LEU A 175 4.15 -3.77 6.51
N CYS A 176 5.46 -3.85 6.77
CA CYS A 176 6.32 -4.93 6.29
C CYS A 176 5.77 -6.30 6.70
N SER A 177 5.49 -6.48 8.01
CA SER A 177 4.93 -7.72 8.54
C SER A 177 3.60 -8.07 7.88
N ARG A 178 2.69 -7.11 7.78
CA ARG A 178 1.36 -7.33 7.18
C ARG A 178 1.47 -7.70 5.71
N ALA A 179 2.25 -6.97 4.92
CA ALA A 179 2.44 -7.23 3.49
C ALA A 179 3.07 -8.62 3.27
N ALA A 180 4.11 -8.96 4.03
CA ALA A 180 4.74 -10.25 3.94
C ALA A 180 3.81 -11.40 4.37
N LEU A 181 2.97 -11.20 5.40
CA LEU A 181 1.96 -12.18 5.81
C LEU A 181 0.94 -12.44 4.69
N TYR A 182 0.46 -11.38 4.02
CA TYR A 182 -0.43 -11.50 2.87
C TYR A 182 0.23 -12.27 1.73
N ALA A 183 1.46 -11.90 1.34
CA ALA A 183 2.20 -12.57 0.29
C ALA A 183 2.45 -14.05 0.60
N GLY A 184 2.87 -14.37 1.83
CA GLY A 184 3.06 -15.75 2.30
C GLY A 184 1.77 -16.56 2.27
N SER A 185 0.64 -15.95 2.66
CA SER A 185 -0.67 -16.60 2.64
C SER A 185 -1.16 -16.83 1.20
N ILE A 186 -0.98 -15.86 0.30
CA ILE A 186 -1.29 -16.00 -1.13
C ILE A 186 -0.44 -17.15 -1.72
N ALA A 187 0.85 -17.19 -1.42
CA ALA A 187 1.74 -18.24 -1.90
C ALA A 187 1.35 -19.63 -1.36
N ARG A 188 0.97 -19.72 -0.08
CA ARG A 188 0.66 -20.99 0.58
C ARG A 188 -0.69 -21.57 0.17
N TYR A 189 -1.70 -20.72 0.01
CA TYR A 189 -3.08 -21.14 -0.13
C TYR A 189 -3.72 -20.71 -1.46
N GLY A 190 -3.09 -19.79 -2.18
CA GLY A 190 -3.58 -19.30 -3.45
C GLY A 190 -3.15 -20.16 -4.63
N THR A 191 -3.62 -19.76 -5.81
CA THR A 191 -3.26 -20.38 -7.08
C THR A 191 -2.70 -19.33 -8.01
N VAL A 192 -1.55 -19.62 -8.64
CA VAL A 192 -0.94 -18.74 -9.64
C VAL A 192 -1.80 -18.73 -10.90
N GLN A 193 -2.20 -17.54 -11.34
CA GLN A 193 -3.00 -17.30 -12.54
C GLN A 193 -2.38 -16.19 -13.38
N GLN A 194 -2.74 -16.13 -14.66
CA GLN A 194 -2.30 -15.08 -15.58
C GLN A 194 -0.78 -14.86 -15.51
N GLU A 195 -0.02 -15.95 -15.61
CA GLU A 195 1.47 -15.93 -15.61
C GLU A 195 2.09 -15.25 -14.37
N GLY A 196 1.37 -15.24 -13.25
CA GLY A 196 1.82 -14.65 -11.99
C GLY A 196 1.37 -13.21 -11.78
N LEU A 197 0.51 -12.67 -12.65
CA LEU A 197 -0.17 -11.39 -12.39
C LEU A 197 -1.16 -11.50 -11.22
N VAL A 198 -1.66 -12.72 -10.96
CA VAL A 198 -2.46 -13.06 -9.79
C VAL A 198 -1.93 -14.33 -9.18
N GLY A 199 -1.70 -14.31 -7.89
CA GLY A 199 -1.13 -15.43 -7.14
C GLY A 199 0.41 -15.42 -7.13
N ILE A 200 0.96 -15.99 -6.08
CA ILE A 200 2.40 -16.08 -5.81
C ILE A 200 2.79 -17.57 -5.80
N PRO A 201 3.94 -17.95 -6.39
CA PRO A 201 4.40 -19.35 -6.36
C PRO A 201 4.54 -19.87 -4.93
N ALA A 202 4.11 -21.11 -4.67
CA ALA A 202 4.15 -21.73 -3.34
C ALA A 202 5.57 -21.78 -2.72
N SER A 203 6.61 -21.84 -3.54
CA SER A 203 8.00 -21.79 -3.10
C SER A 203 8.40 -20.51 -2.37
N GLU A 204 7.63 -19.43 -2.55
CA GLU A 204 7.89 -18.13 -1.94
C GLU A 204 7.29 -17.98 -0.53
N ALA A 205 6.42 -18.90 -0.11
CA ALA A 205 5.65 -18.80 1.11
C ALA A 205 6.54 -18.64 2.35
N ASP A 206 7.53 -19.52 2.50
CA ASP A 206 8.33 -19.57 3.74
C ASP A 206 9.18 -18.31 3.93
N ARG A 207 9.77 -17.75 2.85
CA ARG A 207 10.52 -16.51 2.96
C ARG A 207 9.66 -15.31 3.37
N PHE A 208 8.43 -15.24 2.85
CA PHE A 208 7.51 -14.17 3.24
C PHE A 208 7.02 -14.34 4.69
N PHE A 209 6.69 -15.55 5.12
CA PHE A 209 6.36 -15.80 6.53
C PHE A 209 7.53 -15.50 7.46
N GLN A 210 8.76 -15.84 7.07
CA GLN A 210 9.95 -15.48 7.83
C GLN A 210 10.11 -13.97 7.94
N THR A 211 9.94 -13.24 6.83
CA THR A 211 9.98 -11.76 6.83
C THR A 211 8.93 -11.16 7.76
N SER A 212 7.71 -11.68 7.71
CA SER A 212 6.62 -11.25 8.59
C SER A 212 6.93 -11.50 10.07
N TYR A 213 7.46 -12.68 10.37
CA TYR A 213 7.88 -13.05 11.71
C TYR A 213 8.98 -12.12 12.27
N GLU A 214 10.04 -11.90 11.49
CA GLU A 214 11.17 -11.04 11.89
C GLU A 214 10.71 -9.60 12.15
N ALA A 215 9.89 -9.03 11.27
CA ALA A 215 9.35 -7.69 11.44
C ALA A 215 8.46 -7.58 12.70
N SER A 216 7.57 -8.55 12.92
CA SER A 216 6.72 -8.60 14.12
C SER A 216 7.55 -8.79 15.39
N LYS A 217 8.54 -9.69 15.36
CA LYS A 217 9.44 -9.94 16.47
C LYS A 217 10.21 -8.68 16.88
N ALA A 218 10.72 -7.92 15.90
CA ALA A 218 11.41 -6.66 16.14
C ALA A 218 10.53 -5.65 16.89
N ILE A 219 9.23 -5.57 16.54
CA ILE A 219 8.27 -4.70 17.22
C ILE A 219 8.05 -5.19 18.67
N ILE A 220 7.74 -6.48 18.87
CA ILE A 220 7.45 -7.07 20.18
C ILE A 220 8.65 -6.94 21.12
N THR A 221 9.83 -7.28 20.64
CA THR A 221 11.05 -7.23 21.48
C THR A 221 11.51 -5.81 21.81
N SER A 222 11.00 -4.79 21.10
CA SER A 222 11.28 -3.39 21.44
C SER A 222 10.68 -2.97 22.79
N GLY A 223 9.62 -3.65 23.25
CA GLY A 223 8.88 -3.30 24.46
C GLY A 223 8.21 -1.93 24.43
N LYS A 224 8.00 -1.36 23.22
CA LYS A 224 7.41 -0.03 23.04
C LYS A 224 5.89 -0.06 22.83
N TYR A 225 5.34 -1.25 22.51
CA TYR A 225 3.93 -1.48 22.21
C TYR A 225 3.40 -2.73 22.88
#